data_a814a53a557fa699d66317c55baf7760
#
_entry.id   a814a53a557fa699d66317c55baf7760
#
_cell.length_a   1.000
_cell.length_b   1.000
_cell.length_c   1.000
_cell.angle_alpha   90.00
_cell.angle_beta   90.00
_cell.angle_gamma   90.00
#
_symmetry.space_group_name_H-M   'P 1'
#
loop_
_entity.id
_entity.type
_entity.pdbx_description
1 polymer ?
#
loop_
_entity_poly.entity_id
_entity_poly.type
_entity_poly.pdbx_seq_one_letter_code
_entity_poly.pdbx_strand_id
1 'polypeptide(L)'
;MKVAKIAGLAAAAVLLAACGSGQVGDSGGGSDGNTKRLTLIPGVQAEPFYISMQCGAQAEAQKLGYTLDTSAPQKFDAALQTEKVNALGSNPPDALLIAPTDDTAMLAPIQQVSSRGVKIVEVDTALKDTSVAVSSISSDSAEGGRMAADTLAQLAGGKSGSVLVLDTIAGTSTTNARAAGFEEQLSKYPNLTSAGIQFTQNEPEQAASKVTAALASTPDLVGIFATNLNTGEGAATGLRNAGKVGQVNLIGFDASPSEVEGLRNGEYQALIAQDPQMIGQQGVQQAVAALEGKPVTRNLTAPLHAITKADMDANQQYFYKQSC
;
A
#
# COMPACT_ATOMS: atom_id res chain seq x y z
N MET A 1 -42.88 62.14 29.45
CA MET A 1 -43.08 62.45 30.91
C MET A 1 -41.87 61.86 31.64
N LYS A 2 -41.15 62.79 32.34
CA LYS A 2 -40.30 62.67 33.52
C LYS A 2 -39.14 61.60 33.46
N VAL A 3 -37.88 61.95 33.21
CA VAL A 3 -36.91 62.64 34.07
C VAL A 3 -36.67 61.92 35.41
N ALA A 4 -35.41 61.39 35.57
CA ALA A 4 -34.56 61.77 36.68
C ALA A 4 -33.17 61.13 36.55
N LYS A 5 -32.20 62.04 36.63
CA LYS A 5 -30.77 61.89 36.86
C LYS A 5 -30.51 61.54 38.34
N ILE A 6 -29.29 61.06 38.65
CA ILE A 6 -28.35 61.39 39.75
C ILE A 6 -27.24 60.37 39.69
N ALA A 7 -25.99 60.57 39.40
CA ALA A 7 -24.85 61.38 39.93
C ALA A 7 -24.41 61.02 41.37
N GLY A 8 -23.14 60.65 41.50
CA GLY A 8 -22.39 60.59 42.77
C GLY A 8 -21.24 59.58 42.73
N LEU A 9 -20.09 59.97 42.44
CA LEU A 9 -18.90 60.47 43.17
C LEU A 9 -18.04 59.37 43.83
N ALA A 10 -16.93 59.25 43.33
CA ALA A 10 -15.54 59.01 43.73
C ALA A 10 -15.22 58.63 45.19
N ALA A 11 -14.30 57.67 45.33
CA ALA A 11 -13.25 57.77 46.36
C ALA A 11 -12.05 56.89 45.92
N ALA A 12 -10.91 57.52 45.79
CA ALA A 12 -9.60 56.95 45.61
C ALA A 12 -9.05 56.54 46.99
N ALA A 13 -8.35 55.40 47.03
CA ALA A 13 -7.39 55.11 48.10
C ALA A 13 -6.17 54.37 47.49
N VAL A 14 -5.05 55.00 47.69
CA VAL A 14 -3.69 54.61 47.36
C VAL A 14 -3.07 53.85 48.54
N LEU A 15 -2.02 53.04 48.25
CA LEU A 15 -0.95 52.50 49.14
C LEU A 15 -1.06 50.97 49.37
N LEU A 16 -0.03 50.17 49.32
CA LEU A 16 1.42 50.29 49.38
C LEU A 16 2.07 49.02 48.88
N ALA A 17 3.26 49.10 48.37
CA ALA A 17 4.15 48.05 47.94
C ALA A 17 4.52 47.07 49.07
N ALA A 18 4.56 45.78 48.75
CA ALA A 18 5.38 44.81 49.46
C ALA A 18 6.14 43.98 48.45
N CYS A 19 7.45 44.22 48.37
CA CYS A 19 8.40 43.33 47.71
C CYS A 19 8.41 41.97 48.40
N GLY A 20 8.01 40.92 47.69
CA GLY A 20 8.21 39.55 48.03
C GLY A 20 8.98 38.90 46.88
N SER A 21 10.27 38.71 47.05
CA SER A 21 11.13 37.90 46.16
C SER A 21 10.74 36.45 46.28
N GLY A 22 9.76 36.03 45.49
CA GLY A 22 9.41 34.66 45.24
C GLY A 22 10.06 34.24 43.94
N GLN A 23 11.10 33.44 44.00
CA GLN A 23 11.73 32.76 42.89
C GLN A 23 10.70 31.76 42.32
N VAL A 24 9.98 32.17 41.29
CA VAL A 24 9.11 31.28 40.53
C VAL A 24 10.04 30.46 39.66
N GLY A 25 10.16 29.17 39.99
CA GLY A 25 10.87 28.20 39.15
C GLY A 25 10.28 28.27 37.73
N ASP A 26 11.14 28.49 36.80
CA ASP A 26 10.92 28.34 35.37
C ASP A 26 10.64 26.85 35.09
N SER A 27 9.35 26.49 35.15
CA SER A 27 8.82 25.18 34.73
C SER A 27 7.80 25.45 33.63
N GLY A 28 8.27 25.98 32.55
CA GLY A 28 7.46 26.26 31.39
C GLY A 28 8.25 26.03 30.12
N GLY A 29 8.90 24.91 30.02
CA GLY A 29 9.28 24.38 28.71
C GLY A 29 8.02 23.98 27.96
N GLY A 30 7.21 24.93 27.55
CA GLY A 30 6.24 24.76 26.48
C GLY A 30 7.05 24.43 25.23
N SER A 31 7.25 23.16 24.97
CA SER A 31 7.61 22.67 23.66
C SER A 31 6.43 22.99 22.73
N ASP A 32 6.38 24.22 22.22
CA ASP A 32 5.71 24.52 20.95
C ASP A 32 6.54 23.85 19.83
N GLY A 33 6.75 22.56 20.00
CA GLY A 33 7.27 21.70 18.95
C GLY A 33 6.16 21.55 17.91
N ASN A 34 6.30 22.29 16.82
CA ASN A 34 5.56 22.04 15.60
C ASN A 34 5.74 20.56 15.26
N THR A 35 4.78 19.72 15.72
CA THR A 35 4.82 18.27 15.47
C THR A 35 4.81 18.08 13.98
N LYS A 36 5.92 17.59 13.44
CA LYS A 36 6.05 17.38 11.99
C LYS A 36 5.01 16.38 11.52
N ARG A 37 4.41 16.71 10.40
CA ARG A 37 3.27 15.99 9.84
C ARG A 37 3.67 15.20 8.61
N LEU A 38 3.38 13.91 8.65
CA LEU A 38 3.50 13.00 7.53
C LEU A 38 2.12 12.75 6.91
N THR A 39 2.07 12.50 5.62
CA THR A 39 0.84 12.03 4.96
C THR A 39 1.15 10.74 4.21
N LEU A 40 0.24 9.77 4.28
CA LEU A 40 0.25 8.55 3.48
C LEU A 40 -0.89 8.62 2.46
N ILE A 41 -0.55 8.48 1.17
CA ILE A 41 -1.53 8.29 0.10
C ILE A 41 -1.33 6.90 -0.51
N PRO A 42 -2.08 5.89 -0.05
CA PRO A 42 -2.03 4.54 -0.64
C PRO A 42 -2.69 4.51 -2.02
N GLY A 43 -2.58 3.37 -2.73
CA GLY A 43 -3.15 3.19 -4.05
C GLY A 43 -4.69 3.18 -4.06
N VAL A 44 -5.30 2.62 -3.01
CA VAL A 44 -6.76 2.55 -2.87
C VAL A 44 -7.13 2.42 -1.39
N GLN A 45 -8.35 2.84 -1.04
CA GLN A 45 -8.90 2.67 0.32
C GLN A 45 -9.41 1.25 0.57
N ALA A 46 -9.49 0.87 1.85
CA ALA A 46 -10.12 -0.36 2.35
C ALA A 46 -9.52 -1.68 1.85
N GLU A 47 -8.39 -1.67 1.16
CA GLU A 47 -7.67 -2.88 0.76
C GLU A 47 -6.76 -3.36 1.89
N PRO A 48 -6.83 -4.64 2.32
CA PRO A 48 -6.08 -5.17 3.46
C PRO A 48 -4.55 -4.97 3.39
N PHE A 49 -3.97 -5.01 2.18
CA PHE A 49 -2.56 -4.68 1.95
C PHE A 49 -2.24 -3.25 2.42
N TYR A 50 -2.99 -2.25 1.91
CA TYR A 50 -2.77 -0.85 2.26
C TYR A 50 -3.17 -0.53 3.71
N ILE A 51 -4.16 -1.23 4.27
CA ILE A 51 -4.49 -1.13 5.71
C ILE A 51 -3.30 -1.61 6.54
N SER A 52 -2.71 -2.76 6.21
CA SER A 52 -1.55 -3.29 6.93
C SER A 52 -0.33 -2.36 6.82
N MET A 53 -0.09 -1.77 5.65
CA MET A 53 0.96 -0.78 5.42
C MET A 53 0.72 0.49 6.25
N GLN A 54 -0.52 0.97 6.29
CA GLN A 54 -0.92 2.10 7.13
C GLN A 54 -0.69 1.80 8.61
N CYS A 55 -1.03 0.60 9.10
CA CYS A 55 -0.81 0.21 10.50
C CYS A 55 0.68 0.27 10.85
N GLY A 56 1.55 -0.26 9.98
CA GLY A 56 3.00 -0.18 10.16
C GLY A 56 3.51 1.26 10.18
N ALA A 57 3.03 2.08 9.24
CA ALA A 57 3.40 3.49 9.15
C ALA A 57 2.92 4.31 10.37
N GLN A 58 1.68 4.10 10.84
CA GLN A 58 1.13 4.79 12.02
C GLN A 58 1.90 4.44 13.29
N ALA A 59 2.18 3.15 13.50
CA ALA A 59 2.93 2.70 14.68
C ALA A 59 4.33 3.31 14.71
N GLU A 60 5.03 3.36 13.58
CA GLU A 60 6.38 3.92 13.52
C GLU A 60 6.37 5.45 13.63
N ALA A 61 5.41 6.15 13.00
CA ALA A 61 5.26 7.59 13.14
C ALA A 61 5.03 7.98 14.62
N GLN A 62 4.12 7.30 15.29
CA GLN A 62 3.85 7.52 16.72
C GLN A 62 5.09 7.29 17.58
N LYS A 63 5.82 6.21 17.35
CA LYS A 63 7.07 5.87 18.06
C LYS A 63 8.13 6.96 17.88
N LEU A 64 8.20 7.58 16.69
CA LEU A 64 9.17 8.64 16.38
C LEU A 64 8.65 10.05 16.74
N GLY A 65 7.44 10.21 17.28
CA GLY A 65 6.87 11.49 17.68
C GLY A 65 6.31 12.33 16.53
N TYR A 66 5.92 11.69 15.41
CA TYR A 66 5.31 12.33 14.24
C TYR A 66 3.82 12.02 14.17
N THR A 67 3.05 12.91 13.54
CA THR A 67 1.67 12.61 13.15
C THR A 67 1.64 12.06 11.72
N LEU A 68 0.75 11.10 11.46
CA LEU A 68 0.54 10.53 10.12
C LEU A 68 -0.95 10.60 9.77
N ASP A 69 -1.28 11.40 8.76
CA ASP A 69 -2.59 11.44 8.15
C ASP A 69 -2.64 10.48 6.95
N THR A 70 -3.79 9.83 6.72
CA THR A 70 -3.98 8.96 5.56
C THR A 70 -5.15 9.44 4.70
N SER A 71 -4.94 9.53 3.38
CA SER A 71 -5.98 9.91 2.43
C SER A 71 -5.87 9.06 1.16
N ALA A 72 -6.78 8.12 0.98
CA ALA A 72 -6.79 7.19 -0.14
C ALA A 72 -7.84 7.54 -1.20
N PRO A 73 -7.60 7.25 -2.50
CA PRO A 73 -8.65 7.26 -3.51
C PRO A 73 -9.60 6.07 -3.32
N GLN A 74 -10.84 6.20 -3.84
CA GLN A 74 -11.85 5.14 -3.75
C GLN A 74 -11.57 3.96 -4.70
N LYS A 75 -10.84 4.19 -5.78
CA LYS A 75 -10.41 3.20 -6.77
C LYS A 75 -8.92 3.36 -7.03
N PHE A 76 -8.29 2.30 -7.52
CA PHE A 76 -6.92 2.33 -8.00
C PHE A 76 -6.88 3.03 -9.37
N ASP A 77 -6.86 4.38 -9.32
CA ASP A 77 -7.03 5.26 -10.48
C ASP A 77 -6.19 6.53 -10.33
N ALA A 78 -5.43 6.88 -11.37
CA ALA A 78 -4.50 8.02 -11.33
C ALA A 78 -5.20 9.38 -11.24
N ALA A 79 -6.38 9.56 -11.85
CA ALA A 79 -7.12 10.81 -11.77
C ALA A 79 -7.66 11.05 -10.36
N LEU A 80 -8.25 10.01 -9.74
CA LEU A 80 -8.73 10.07 -8.36
C LEU A 80 -7.58 10.25 -7.36
N GLN A 81 -6.43 9.64 -7.60
CA GLN A 81 -5.26 9.83 -6.74
C GLN A 81 -4.66 11.23 -6.91
N THR A 82 -4.65 11.78 -8.12
CA THR A 82 -4.24 13.16 -8.39
C THR A 82 -5.05 14.17 -7.58
N GLU A 83 -6.36 13.96 -7.41
CA GLU A 83 -7.20 14.82 -6.55
C GLU A 83 -6.70 14.82 -5.10
N LYS A 84 -6.29 13.64 -4.57
CA LYS A 84 -5.74 13.52 -3.21
C LYS A 84 -4.40 14.22 -3.07
N VAL A 85 -3.53 14.09 -4.05
CA VAL A 85 -2.23 14.77 -4.08
C VAL A 85 -2.41 16.29 -4.18
N ASN A 86 -3.31 16.77 -5.05
CA ASN A 86 -3.58 18.20 -5.21
C ASN A 86 -4.19 18.84 -3.95
N ALA A 87 -4.99 18.09 -3.19
CA ALA A 87 -5.57 18.56 -1.94
C ALA A 87 -4.50 18.93 -0.88
N LEU A 88 -3.30 18.35 -0.97
CA LEU A 88 -2.16 18.72 -0.11
C LEU A 88 -1.65 20.14 -0.38
N GLY A 89 -2.01 20.71 -1.53
CA GLY A 89 -1.53 22.04 -1.94
C GLY A 89 -1.90 23.18 -1.00
N SER A 90 -3.02 23.09 -0.27
CA SER A 90 -3.46 24.12 0.70
C SER A 90 -2.77 24.00 2.06
N ASN A 91 -2.34 22.80 2.43
CA ASN A 91 -1.68 22.49 3.70
C ASN A 91 -0.70 21.32 3.51
N PRO A 92 0.46 21.57 2.89
CA PRO A 92 1.41 20.51 2.58
C PRO A 92 1.98 19.86 3.85
N PRO A 93 2.16 18.52 3.87
CA PRO A 93 2.89 17.84 4.94
C PRO A 93 4.40 18.10 4.82
N ASP A 94 5.15 17.75 5.84
CA ASP A 94 6.62 17.76 5.78
C ASP A 94 7.16 16.64 4.87
N ALA A 95 6.50 15.47 4.90
CA ALA A 95 6.79 14.39 3.96
C ALA A 95 5.50 13.67 3.51
N LEU A 96 5.54 13.17 2.29
CA LEU A 96 4.50 12.37 1.64
C LEU A 96 5.03 10.97 1.37
N LEU A 97 4.40 9.97 1.99
CA LEU A 97 4.50 8.57 1.60
C LEU A 97 3.41 8.31 0.57
N ILE A 98 3.76 7.78 -0.60
CA ILE A 98 2.79 7.58 -1.67
C ILE A 98 3.03 6.28 -2.41
N ALA A 99 1.94 5.57 -2.72
CA ALA A 99 1.92 4.45 -3.65
C ALA A 99 1.31 4.93 -4.99
N PRO A 100 2.12 5.37 -5.98
CA PRO A 100 1.59 5.86 -7.26
C PRO A 100 0.75 4.81 -7.98
N THR A 101 -0.47 5.14 -8.38
CA THR A 101 -1.37 4.23 -9.10
C THR A 101 -1.03 4.09 -10.58
N ASP A 102 -0.18 4.97 -11.11
CA ASP A 102 0.38 4.90 -12.46
C ASP A 102 1.79 5.47 -12.45
N ASP A 103 2.75 4.74 -13.04
CA ASP A 103 4.18 5.04 -12.98
C ASP A 103 4.60 6.31 -13.77
N THR A 104 3.74 6.81 -14.62
CA THR A 104 3.97 7.98 -15.48
C THR A 104 3.01 9.12 -15.17
N ALA A 105 1.70 8.84 -15.11
CA ALA A 105 0.67 9.88 -14.93
C ALA A 105 0.80 10.58 -13.55
N MET A 106 1.28 9.88 -12.52
CA MET A 106 1.44 10.45 -11.19
C MET A 106 2.70 11.31 -11.02
N LEU A 107 3.61 11.35 -12.00
CA LEU A 107 4.84 12.12 -11.90
C LEU A 107 4.58 13.62 -11.69
N ALA A 108 3.78 14.24 -12.56
CA ALA A 108 3.55 15.69 -12.51
C ALA A 108 2.89 16.17 -11.20
N PRO A 109 1.79 15.55 -10.70
CA PRO A 109 1.21 15.95 -9.42
C PRO A 109 2.17 15.75 -8.24
N ILE A 110 2.97 14.67 -8.23
CA ILE A 110 3.95 14.42 -7.15
C ILE A 110 5.10 15.44 -7.22
N GLN A 111 5.61 15.77 -8.41
CA GLN A 111 6.62 16.82 -8.59
C GLN A 111 6.13 18.19 -8.10
N GLN A 112 4.84 18.50 -8.33
CA GLN A 112 4.26 19.75 -7.85
C GLN A 112 4.27 19.86 -6.31
N VAL A 113 4.02 18.75 -5.60
CA VAL A 113 4.10 18.71 -4.14
C VAL A 113 5.57 18.77 -3.69
N SER A 114 6.46 18.01 -4.32
CA SER A 114 7.89 17.99 -4.03
C SER A 114 8.53 19.38 -4.20
N SER A 115 8.13 20.16 -5.22
CA SER A 115 8.66 21.52 -5.47
C SER A 115 8.36 22.52 -4.35
N ARG A 116 7.44 22.18 -3.43
CA ARG A 116 7.12 22.96 -2.22
C ARG A 116 7.98 22.55 -1.01
N GLY A 117 8.96 21.68 -1.20
CA GLY A 117 9.88 21.24 -0.15
C GLY A 117 9.45 19.95 0.56
N VAL A 118 8.30 19.35 0.20
CA VAL A 118 7.81 18.09 0.77
C VAL A 118 8.75 16.96 0.36
N LYS A 119 9.18 16.15 1.33
CA LYS A 119 10.00 14.95 1.06
C LYS A 119 9.10 13.84 0.55
N ILE A 120 9.41 13.29 -0.61
CA ILE A 120 8.63 12.21 -1.21
C ILE A 120 9.30 10.87 -0.92
N VAL A 121 8.51 9.93 -0.39
CA VAL A 121 8.90 8.53 -0.22
C VAL A 121 7.89 7.67 -0.95
N GLU A 122 8.34 6.90 -1.92
CA GLU A 122 7.51 5.91 -2.59
C GLU A 122 7.41 4.66 -1.74
N VAL A 123 6.20 4.13 -1.62
CA VAL A 123 5.90 2.89 -0.88
C VAL A 123 5.07 1.97 -1.78
N ASP A 124 5.40 0.67 -1.82
CA ASP A 124 4.78 -0.34 -2.68
C ASP A 124 5.08 -0.13 -4.17
N THR A 125 4.45 0.85 -4.80
CA THR A 125 4.62 1.19 -6.22
C THR A 125 5.60 2.36 -6.39
N ALA A 126 6.18 2.50 -7.57
CA ALA A 126 7.14 3.55 -7.88
C ALA A 126 6.85 4.20 -9.25
N LEU A 127 7.32 5.43 -9.41
CA LEU A 127 7.35 6.13 -10.69
C LEU A 127 8.49 5.59 -11.57
N LYS A 128 8.35 5.71 -12.88
CA LYS A 128 9.47 5.50 -13.84
C LYS A 128 10.61 6.46 -13.60
N ASP A 129 10.29 7.73 -13.38
CA ASP A 129 11.27 8.74 -12.98
C ASP A 129 11.37 8.76 -11.44
N THR A 130 12.33 8.03 -10.94
CA THR A 130 12.57 7.91 -9.49
C THR A 130 13.27 9.14 -8.89
N SER A 131 13.60 10.18 -9.67
CA SER A 131 14.39 11.34 -9.19
C SER A 131 13.63 12.18 -8.16
N VAL A 132 12.30 12.17 -8.18
CA VAL A 132 11.45 12.97 -7.30
C VAL A 132 11.41 12.43 -5.86
N ALA A 133 11.55 11.13 -5.68
CA ALA A 133 11.52 10.50 -4.36
C ALA A 133 12.91 10.46 -3.71
N VAL A 134 12.98 10.62 -2.39
CA VAL A 134 14.23 10.45 -1.62
C VAL A 134 14.51 8.98 -1.33
N SER A 135 13.44 8.16 -1.25
CA SER A 135 13.51 6.71 -1.03
C SER A 135 12.33 6.01 -1.68
N SER A 136 12.50 4.75 -2.05
CA SER A 136 11.45 3.84 -2.53
C SER A 136 11.55 2.51 -1.78
N ILE A 137 10.43 2.07 -1.23
CA ILE A 137 10.32 0.83 -0.44
C ILE A 137 9.27 -0.06 -1.08
N SER A 138 9.68 -1.21 -1.61
CA SER A 138 8.77 -2.17 -2.25
C SER A 138 9.28 -3.60 -2.09
N SER A 139 8.43 -4.59 -2.35
CA SER A 139 8.90 -5.96 -2.56
C SER A 139 9.62 -6.11 -3.90
N ASP A 140 10.47 -7.12 -4.07
CA ASP A 140 10.99 -7.49 -5.39
C ASP A 140 9.87 -8.16 -6.21
N SER A 141 9.14 -7.33 -6.94
CA SER A 141 7.96 -7.77 -7.70
C SER A 141 8.30 -8.76 -8.79
N ALA A 142 9.45 -8.60 -9.49
CA ALA A 142 9.85 -9.54 -10.51
C ALA A 142 10.22 -10.91 -9.90
N GLU A 143 10.91 -10.92 -8.74
CA GLU A 143 11.18 -12.15 -7.99
C GLU A 143 9.89 -12.80 -7.51
N GLY A 144 8.92 -12.01 -7.04
CA GLY A 144 7.61 -12.53 -6.65
C GLY A 144 6.88 -13.24 -7.79
N GLY A 145 6.97 -12.70 -9.00
CA GLY A 145 6.48 -13.35 -10.21
C GLY A 145 7.22 -14.68 -10.50
N ARG A 146 8.55 -14.69 -10.40
CA ARG A 146 9.34 -15.92 -10.56
C ARG A 146 8.96 -16.98 -9.50
N MET A 147 8.84 -16.59 -8.24
CA MET A 147 8.38 -17.49 -7.17
C MET A 147 7.00 -18.08 -7.45
N ALA A 148 6.08 -17.30 -7.98
CA ALA A 148 4.74 -17.76 -8.36
C ALA A 148 4.82 -18.82 -9.49
N ALA A 149 5.66 -18.61 -10.51
CA ALA A 149 5.84 -19.56 -11.61
C ALA A 149 6.47 -20.87 -11.13
N ASP A 150 7.51 -20.81 -10.29
CA ASP A 150 8.14 -22.00 -9.70
C ASP A 150 7.16 -22.79 -8.85
N THR A 151 6.36 -22.09 -8.03
CA THR A 151 5.34 -22.70 -7.18
C THR A 151 4.25 -23.37 -8.03
N LEU A 152 3.79 -22.70 -9.09
CA LEU A 152 2.79 -23.28 -10.01
C LEU A 152 3.33 -24.51 -10.72
N ALA A 153 4.57 -24.48 -11.20
CA ALA A 153 5.22 -25.61 -11.87
C ALA A 153 5.35 -26.83 -10.93
N GLN A 154 5.71 -26.61 -9.66
CA GLN A 154 5.73 -27.66 -8.63
C GLN A 154 4.35 -28.26 -8.42
N LEU A 155 3.31 -27.43 -8.29
CA LEU A 155 1.93 -27.87 -8.09
C LEU A 155 1.34 -28.58 -9.32
N ALA A 156 1.77 -28.20 -10.52
CA ALA A 156 1.39 -28.90 -11.75
C ALA A 156 1.94 -30.34 -11.80
N GLY A 157 3.04 -30.64 -11.05
CA GLY A 157 3.53 -32.00 -10.88
C GLY A 157 3.93 -32.69 -12.19
N GLY A 158 4.45 -31.94 -13.17
CA GLY A 158 4.81 -32.41 -14.50
C GLY A 158 3.66 -32.50 -15.51
N LYS A 159 2.42 -32.14 -15.13
CA LYS A 159 1.32 -32.00 -16.10
C LYS A 159 1.62 -30.92 -17.12
N SER A 160 1.25 -31.18 -18.37
CA SER A 160 1.31 -30.17 -19.43
C SER A 160 0.01 -29.39 -19.51
N GLY A 161 0.10 -28.12 -19.88
CA GLY A 161 -1.08 -27.29 -20.11
C GLY A 161 -0.76 -25.80 -20.16
N SER A 162 -1.81 -25.02 -20.34
CA SER A 162 -1.73 -23.57 -20.45
C SER A 162 -1.86 -22.88 -19.11
N VAL A 163 -1.22 -21.73 -18.95
CA VAL A 163 -1.24 -20.91 -17.75
C VAL A 163 -1.61 -19.46 -18.10
N LEU A 164 -2.61 -18.91 -17.43
CA LEU A 164 -3.08 -17.55 -17.61
C LEU A 164 -2.47 -16.62 -16.55
N VAL A 165 -2.06 -15.43 -16.94
CA VAL A 165 -1.73 -14.35 -16.00
C VAL A 165 -2.86 -13.32 -15.99
N LEU A 166 -3.35 -12.99 -14.80
CA LEU A 166 -4.29 -11.88 -14.59
C LEU A 166 -3.53 -10.71 -13.97
N ASP A 167 -3.47 -9.61 -14.69
CA ASP A 167 -2.80 -8.38 -14.26
C ASP A 167 -3.81 -7.25 -14.02
N THR A 168 -3.40 -6.20 -13.35
CA THR A 168 -4.25 -5.07 -12.98
C THR A 168 -4.46 -4.11 -14.14
N ILE A 169 -3.58 -3.13 -14.28
CA ILE A 169 -3.60 -2.06 -15.27
C ILE A 169 -2.19 -1.90 -15.83
N ALA A 170 -2.08 -1.66 -17.14
CA ALA A 170 -0.79 -1.30 -17.73
C ALA A 170 -0.27 0.02 -17.11
N GLY A 171 1.00 0.05 -16.69
CA GLY A 171 1.58 1.20 -15.99
C GLY A 171 1.60 1.07 -14.47
N THR A 172 1.14 -0.04 -13.90
CA THR A 172 1.33 -0.36 -12.49
C THR A 172 2.69 -1.03 -12.31
N SER A 173 3.64 -0.34 -11.67
CA SER A 173 5.05 -0.78 -11.62
C SER A 173 5.24 -2.17 -11.00
N THR A 174 4.47 -2.51 -9.96
CA THR A 174 4.59 -3.77 -9.23
C THR A 174 3.95 -4.94 -9.97
N THR A 175 2.66 -4.83 -10.34
CA THR A 175 1.93 -5.96 -10.92
C THR A 175 2.42 -6.29 -12.32
N ASN A 176 2.81 -5.28 -13.12
CA ASN A 176 3.42 -5.53 -14.42
C ASN A 176 4.80 -6.21 -14.30
N ALA A 177 5.58 -5.88 -13.25
CA ALA A 177 6.86 -6.57 -12.99
C ALA A 177 6.62 -8.02 -12.51
N ARG A 178 5.57 -8.28 -11.70
CA ARG A 178 5.17 -9.64 -11.30
C ARG A 178 4.79 -10.48 -12.51
N ALA A 179 3.96 -9.94 -13.41
CA ALA A 179 3.57 -10.60 -14.65
C ALA A 179 4.78 -10.91 -15.54
N ALA A 180 5.69 -9.95 -15.72
CA ALA A 180 6.90 -10.13 -16.51
C ALA A 180 7.84 -11.19 -15.91
N GLY A 181 8.08 -11.15 -14.58
CA GLY A 181 8.90 -12.13 -13.88
C GLY A 181 8.30 -13.54 -13.95
N PHE A 182 6.97 -13.64 -13.87
CA PHE A 182 6.27 -14.92 -14.03
C PHE A 182 6.46 -15.50 -15.44
N GLU A 183 6.23 -14.71 -16.48
CA GLU A 183 6.40 -15.14 -17.88
C GLU A 183 7.86 -15.56 -18.19
N GLU A 184 8.83 -14.78 -17.70
CA GLU A 184 10.25 -15.13 -17.83
C GLU A 184 10.54 -16.51 -17.22
N GLN A 185 10.09 -16.73 -15.96
CA GLN A 185 10.35 -17.97 -15.25
C GLN A 185 9.55 -19.14 -15.82
N LEU A 186 8.29 -18.92 -16.24
CA LEU A 186 7.44 -19.94 -16.86
C LEU A 186 8.10 -20.53 -18.12
N SER A 187 8.84 -19.72 -18.88
CA SER A 187 9.54 -20.15 -20.09
C SER A 187 10.57 -21.27 -19.86
N LYS A 188 11.01 -21.48 -18.62
CA LYS A 188 11.94 -22.54 -18.22
C LYS A 188 11.24 -23.90 -18.01
N TYR A 189 9.92 -23.94 -18.03
CA TYR A 189 9.09 -25.13 -17.84
C TYR A 189 8.45 -25.56 -19.17
N PRO A 190 9.06 -26.47 -19.95
CA PRO A 190 8.63 -26.78 -21.32
C PRO A 190 7.26 -27.46 -21.41
N ASN A 191 6.74 -27.97 -20.28
CA ASN A 191 5.40 -28.55 -20.17
C ASN A 191 4.30 -27.50 -19.89
N LEU A 192 4.65 -26.26 -19.60
CA LEU A 192 3.71 -25.17 -19.33
C LEU A 192 3.83 -24.11 -20.43
N THR A 193 2.68 -23.67 -20.93
CA THR A 193 2.62 -22.68 -22.02
C THR A 193 1.84 -21.47 -21.54
N SER A 194 2.35 -20.25 -21.77
CA SER A 194 1.60 -19.03 -21.46
C SER A 194 0.36 -18.90 -22.35
N ALA A 195 -0.79 -18.69 -21.72
CA ALA A 195 -2.03 -18.26 -22.37
C ALA A 195 -2.12 -16.72 -22.49
N GLY A 196 -1.04 -16.03 -22.11
CA GLY A 196 -0.90 -14.59 -22.16
C GLY A 196 -1.39 -13.87 -20.89
N ILE A 197 -1.27 -12.54 -20.93
CA ILE A 197 -1.62 -11.65 -19.83
C ILE A 197 -2.97 -10.98 -20.14
N GLN A 198 -3.89 -10.98 -19.17
CA GLN A 198 -5.19 -10.31 -19.28
C GLN A 198 -5.30 -9.23 -18.21
N PHE A 199 -5.56 -7.99 -18.63
CA PHE A 199 -5.77 -6.86 -17.72
C PHE A 199 -7.21 -6.82 -17.21
N THR A 200 -7.37 -6.61 -15.91
CA THR A 200 -8.65 -6.69 -15.17
C THR A 200 -9.12 -5.34 -14.64
N GLN A 201 -8.38 -4.25 -14.90
CA GLN A 201 -8.62 -2.92 -14.36
C GLN A 201 -8.66 -2.88 -12.83
N ASN A 202 -7.99 -3.83 -12.18
CA ASN A 202 -8.02 -4.05 -10.73
C ASN A 202 -9.44 -4.27 -10.16
N GLU A 203 -10.37 -4.79 -10.98
CA GLU A 203 -11.76 -5.04 -10.60
C GLU A 203 -12.03 -6.56 -10.56
N PRO A 204 -12.47 -7.12 -9.41
CA PRO A 204 -12.69 -8.57 -9.27
C PRO A 204 -13.69 -9.15 -10.28
N GLU A 205 -14.74 -8.42 -10.63
CA GLU A 205 -15.75 -8.87 -11.61
C GLU A 205 -15.13 -9.04 -13.01
N GLN A 206 -14.19 -8.17 -13.38
CA GLN A 206 -13.48 -8.30 -14.65
C GLN A 206 -12.55 -9.52 -14.63
N ALA A 207 -11.85 -9.76 -13.52
CA ALA A 207 -11.00 -10.94 -13.36
C ALA A 207 -11.83 -12.22 -13.48
N ALA A 208 -13.00 -12.33 -12.81
CA ALA A 208 -13.90 -13.47 -12.92
C ALA A 208 -14.39 -13.69 -14.36
N SER A 209 -14.72 -12.62 -15.07
CA SER A 209 -15.13 -12.67 -16.48
C SER A 209 -13.99 -13.19 -17.37
N LYS A 210 -12.74 -12.73 -17.16
CA LYS A 210 -11.55 -13.19 -17.90
C LYS A 210 -11.28 -14.69 -17.66
N VAL A 211 -11.42 -15.16 -16.42
CA VAL A 211 -11.32 -16.60 -16.10
C VAL A 211 -12.36 -17.41 -16.84
N THR A 212 -13.62 -16.97 -16.83
CA THR A 212 -14.70 -17.66 -17.54
C THR A 212 -14.42 -17.75 -19.04
N ALA A 213 -13.93 -16.67 -19.64
CA ALA A 213 -13.56 -16.63 -21.05
C ALA A 213 -12.35 -17.55 -21.36
N ALA A 214 -11.35 -17.55 -20.48
CA ALA A 214 -10.17 -18.40 -20.63
C ALA A 214 -10.51 -19.89 -20.53
N LEU A 215 -11.37 -20.29 -19.58
CA LEU A 215 -11.85 -21.67 -19.45
C LEU A 215 -12.59 -22.17 -20.70
N ALA A 216 -13.28 -21.28 -21.40
CA ALA A 216 -13.99 -21.61 -22.65
C ALA A 216 -13.05 -21.71 -23.85
N SER A 217 -12.00 -20.85 -23.92
CA SER A 217 -11.09 -20.76 -25.07
C SER A 217 -9.83 -21.61 -24.94
N THR A 218 -9.48 -22.04 -23.72
CA THR A 218 -8.22 -22.74 -23.38
C THR A 218 -8.57 -24.00 -22.59
N PRO A 219 -8.99 -25.10 -23.26
CA PRO A 219 -9.48 -26.32 -22.59
C PRO A 219 -8.41 -27.01 -21.72
N ASP A 220 -7.14 -26.78 -22.00
CA ASP A 220 -5.98 -27.30 -21.28
C ASP A 220 -5.43 -26.32 -20.22
N LEU A 221 -6.24 -25.35 -19.75
CA LEU A 221 -5.85 -24.43 -18.69
C LEU A 221 -5.61 -25.20 -17.38
N VAL A 222 -4.35 -25.21 -16.91
CA VAL A 222 -3.91 -25.92 -15.69
C VAL A 222 -3.58 -24.97 -14.53
N GLY A 223 -3.37 -23.70 -14.82
CA GLY A 223 -2.99 -22.70 -13.82
C GLY A 223 -3.37 -21.29 -14.16
N ILE A 224 -3.53 -20.50 -13.11
CA ILE A 224 -3.74 -19.05 -13.17
C ILE A 224 -2.81 -18.40 -12.15
N PHE A 225 -2.08 -17.37 -12.56
CA PHE A 225 -1.39 -16.46 -11.67
C PHE A 225 -2.14 -15.13 -11.62
N ALA A 226 -2.59 -14.74 -10.43
CA ALA A 226 -3.20 -13.46 -10.15
C ALA A 226 -2.18 -12.52 -9.49
N THR A 227 -1.89 -11.38 -10.11
CA THR A 227 -0.77 -10.54 -9.72
C THR A 227 -1.03 -9.68 -8.48
N ASN A 228 -2.27 -9.62 -7.97
CA ASN A 228 -2.64 -8.96 -6.71
C ASN A 228 -3.95 -9.51 -6.13
N LEU A 229 -4.33 -9.00 -4.96
CA LEU A 229 -5.53 -9.36 -4.21
C LEU A 229 -6.81 -9.34 -5.05
N ASN A 230 -7.12 -8.21 -5.70
CA ASN A 230 -8.39 -8.06 -6.44
C ASN A 230 -8.48 -9.00 -7.65
N THR A 231 -7.37 -9.21 -8.36
CA THR A 231 -7.31 -10.18 -9.46
C THR A 231 -7.47 -11.60 -8.92
N GLY A 232 -6.92 -11.91 -7.74
CA GLY A 232 -7.03 -13.20 -7.06
C GLY A 232 -8.45 -13.52 -6.63
N GLU A 233 -9.12 -12.60 -5.95
CA GLU A 233 -10.51 -12.76 -5.52
C GLU A 233 -11.45 -12.99 -6.70
N GLY A 234 -11.25 -12.24 -7.78
CA GLY A 234 -12.00 -12.43 -9.01
C GLY A 234 -11.71 -13.78 -9.68
N ALA A 235 -10.43 -14.20 -9.71
CA ALA A 235 -10.06 -15.50 -10.26
C ALA A 235 -10.68 -16.66 -9.48
N ALA A 236 -10.61 -16.63 -8.14
CA ALA A 236 -11.25 -17.62 -7.28
C ALA A 236 -12.77 -17.69 -7.53
N THR A 237 -13.41 -16.52 -7.67
CA THR A 237 -14.85 -16.44 -8.01
C THR A 237 -15.15 -17.05 -9.38
N GLY A 238 -14.35 -16.75 -10.41
CA GLY A 238 -14.51 -17.31 -11.75
C GLY A 238 -14.35 -18.84 -11.75
N LEU A 239 -13.35 -19.37 -11.05
CA LEU A 239 -13.13 -20.81 -10.91
C LEU A 239 -14.26 -21.49 -10.13
N ARG A 240 -14.75 -20.89 -9.05
CA ARG A 240 -15.88 -21.39 -8.26
C ARG A 240 -17.15 -21.46 -9.09
N ASN A 241 -17.48 -20.40 -9.82
CA ASN A 241 -18.68 -20.37 -10.67
C ASN A 241 -18.63 -21.40 -11.80
N ALA A 242 -17.43 -21.73 -12.29
CA ALA A 242 -17.22 -22.73 -13.33
C ALA A 242 -17.06 -24.16 -12.77
N GLY A 243 -17.08 -24.37 -11.45
CA GLY A 243 -16.83 -25.67 -10.82
C GLY A 243 -15.42 -26.22 -11.06
N LYS A 244 -14.43 -25.32 -11.19
CA LYS A 244 -13.02 -25.64 -11.53
C LYS A 244 -12.05 -25.48 -10.36
N VAL A 245 -12.56 -25.19 -9.16
CA VAL A 245 -11.75 -25.13 -7.92
C VAL A 245 -11.00 -26.44 -7.73
N GLY A 246 -9.69 -26.38 -7.50
CA GLY A 246 -8.79 -27.52 -7.33
C GLY A 246 -8.48 -28.30 -8.63
N GLN A 247 -9.12 -27.97 -9.76
CA GLN A 247 -8.78 -28.53 -11.07
C GLN A 247 -7.79 -27.65 -11.84
N VAL A 248 -7.89 -26.34 -11.65
CA VAL A 248 -6.94 -25.33 -12.14
C VAL A 248 -6.24 -24.75 -10.92
N ASN A 249 -4.91 -24.77 -10.92
CA ASN A 249 -4.12 -24.22 -9.82
C ASN A 249 -4.20 -22.69 -9.85
N LEU A 250 -4.65 -22.07 -8.77
CA LEU A 250 -4.65 -20.63 -8.59
C LEU A 250 -3.54 -20.22 -7.63
N ILE A 251 -2.61 -19.42 -8.12
CA ILE A 251 -1.59 -18.75 -7.32
C ILE A 251 -2.02 -17.29 -7.16
N GLY A 252 -2.28 -16.87 -5.92
CA GLY A 252 -2.57 -15.48 -5.58
C GLY A 252 -1.28 -14.72 -5.23
N PHE A 253 -1.36 -13.41 -5.32
CA PHE A 253 -0.36 -12.51 -4.76
C PHE A 253 -1.04 -11.67 -3.69
N ASP A 254 -0.43 -11.61 -2.51
CA ASP A 254 -0.93 -11.08 -1.25
C ASP A 254 -1.38 -12.16 -0.26
N ALA A 255 -1.83 -11.75 0.93
CA ALA A 255 -2.33 -12.65 1.96
C ALA A 255 -3.45 -11.98 2.77
N SER A 256 -4.47 -11.49 2.07
CA SER A 256 -5.68 -10.93 2.68
C SER A 256 -6.45 -12.00 3.46
N PRO A 257 -7.33 -11.62 4.39
CA PRO A 257 -8.17 -12.58 5.09
C PRO A 257 -9.00 -13.48 4.17
N SER A 258 -9.50 -12.95 3.06
CA SER A 258 -10.26 -13.73 2.05
C SER A 258 -9.37 -14.71 1.30
N GLU A 259 -8.16 -14.32 0.90
CA GLU A 259 -7.21 -15.21 0.23
C GLU A 259 -6.70 -16.30 1.16
N VAL A 260 -6.39 -15.97 2.43
CA VAL A 260 -5.99 -16.93 3.46
C VAL A 260 -7.11 -17.97 3.71
N GLU A 261 -8.36 -17.52 3.77
CA GLU A 261 -9.51 -18.43 3.88
C GLU A 261 -9.69 -19.28 2.61
N GLY A 262 -9.51 -18.67 1.43
CA GLY A 262 -9.51 -19.38 0.16
C GLY A 262 -8.40 -20.43 0.05
N LEU A 263 -7.20 -20.13 0.57
CA LEU A 263 -6.08 -21.09 0.66
C LEU A 263 -6.44 -22.26 1.60
N ARG A 264 -7.05 -21.97 2.76
CA ARG A 264 -7.50 -22.96 3.72
C ARG A 264 -8.52 -23.90 3.10
N ASN A 265 -9.45 -23.36 2.31
CA ASN A 265 -10.53 -24.10 1.64
C ASN A 265 -10.13 -24.73 0.30
N GLY A 266 -8.89 -24.46 -0.20
CA GLY A 266 -8.36 -25.01 -1.45
C GLY A 266 -8.82 -24.28 -2.71
N GLU A 267 -9.35 -23.07 -2.59
CA GLU A 267 -9.63 -22.18 -3.73
C GLU A 267 -8.32 -21.67 -4.34
N TYR A 268 -7.34 -21.32 -3.47
CA TYR A 268 -5.95 -21.07 -3.85
C TYR A 268 -5.07 -22.26 -3.49
N GLN A 269 -4.05 -22.53 -4.27
CA GLN A 269 -3.05 -23.55 -3.98
C GLN A 269 -1.79 -22.95 -3.34
N ALA A 270 -1.52 -21.67 -3.60
CA ALA A 270 -0.49 -20.91 -2.91
C ALA A 270 -0.77 -19.40 -2.98
N LEU A 271 -0.16 -18.65 -2.06
CA LEU A 271 -0.14 -17.19 -2.01
C LEU A 271 1.31 -16.71 -1.95
N ILE A 272 1.63 -15.65 -2.68
CA ILE A 272 2.91 -14.95 -2.55
C ILE A 272 2.66 -13.71 -1.67
N ALA A 273 2.92 -13.84 -0.39
CA ALA A 273 2.70 -12.79 0.59
C ALA A 273 3.84 -11.77 0.62
N GLN A 274 3.48 -10.51 0.83
CA GLN A 274 4.39 -9.39 1.08
C GLN A 274 4.45 -9.06 2.57
N ASP A 275 5.33 -8.12 2.96
CA ASP A 275 5.32 -7.52 4.30
C ASP A 275 4.94 -6.02 4.23
N PRO A 276 3.64 -5.70 4.06
CA PRO A 276 3.18 -4.32 3.96
C PRO A 276 3.42 -3.51 5.25
N GLN A 277 3.42 -4.15 6.42
CA GLN A 277 3.72 -3.46 7.67
C GLN A 277 5.16 -2.93 7.66
N MET A 278 6.12 -3.75 7.23
CA MET A 278 7.51 -3.34 7.08
C MET A 278 7.66 -2.23 6.04
N ILE A 279 6.94 -2.30 4.90
CA ILE A 279 6.96 -1.24 3.89
C ILE A 279 6.53 0.09 4.51
N GLY A 280 5.43 0.11 5.26
CA GLY A 280 4.95 1.31 5.95
C GLY A 280 5.92 1.83 7.01
N GLN A 281 6.48 0.94 7.84
CA GLN A 281 7.49 1.29 8.85
C GLN A 281 8.74 1.92 8.23
N GLN A 282 9.30 1.27 7.23
CA GLN A 282 10.49 1.74 6.52
C GLN A 282 10.22 3.06 5.80
N GLY A 283 9.04 3.21 5.20
CA GLY A 283 8.62 4.46 4.57
C GLY A 283 8.68 5.64 5.54
N VAL A 284 8.15 5.49 6.74
CA VAL A 284 8.21 6.53 7.78
C VAL A 284 9.65 6.76 8.25
N GLN A 285 10.45 5.71 8.46
CA GLN A 285 11.86 5.84 8.88
C GLN A 285 12.66 6.65 7.86
N GLN A 286 12.50 6.37 6.55
CA GLN A 286 13.20 7.11 5.51
C GLN A 286 12.70 8.56 5.39
N ALA A 287 11.39 8.79 5.53
CA ALA A 287 10.83 10.14 5.55
C ALA A 287 11.40 10.97 6.70
N VAL A 288 11.43 10.41 7.91
CA VAL A 288 11.98 11.07 9.10
C VAL A 288 13.48 11.32 8.95
N ALA A 289 14.24 10.33 8.45
CA ALA A 289 15.67 10.50 8.18
C ALA A 289 15.93 11.68 7.22
N ALA A 290 15.14 11.77 6.14
CA ALA A 290 15.25 12.87 5.17
C ALA A 290 14.90 14.24 5.79
N LEU A 291 13.89 14.31 6.69
CA LEU A 291 13.50 15.54 7.39
C LEU A 291 14.53 15.99 8.42
N GLU A 292 15.27 15.07 8.99
CA GLU A 292 16.32 15.33 9.98
C GLU A 292 17.71 15.51 9.36
N GLY A 293 17.83 15.43 8.03
CA GLY A 293 19.11 15.52 7.32
C GLY A 293 20.05 14.33 7.56
N LYS A 294 19.48 13.18 7.98
CA LYS A 294 20.21 11.93 8.17
C LYS A 294 20.35 11.17 6.84
N PRO A 295 21.29 10.23 6.72
CA PRO A 295 21.39 9.36 5.55
C PRO A 295 20.08 8.60 5.27
N VAL A 296 19.71 8.55 3.99
CA VAL A 296 18.52 7.87 3.48
C VAL A 296 18.96 6.73 2.56
N THR A 297 18.34 5.55 2.72
CA THR A 297 18.53 4.44 1.79
C THR A 297 17.61 4.63 0.59
N ARG A 298 18.19 4.70 -0.61
CA ARG A 298 17.44 5.00 -1.84
C ARG A 298 16.40 3.96 -2.18
N ASN A 299 16.77 2.68 -2.14
CA ASN A 299 15.88 1.56 -2.44
C ASN A 299 15.96 0.55 -1.31
N LEU A 300 14.82 0.17 -0.79
CA LEU A 300 14.65 -0.86 0.23
C LEU A 300 13.71 -1.94 -0.29
N THR A 301 14.12 -3.19 -0.14
CA THR A 301 13.32 -4.33 -0.57
C THR A 301 12.73 -5.05 0.63
N ALA A 302 11.40 -5.15 0.67
CA ALA A 302 10.69 -5.96 1.64
C ALA A 302 10.66 -7.43 1.20
N PRO A 303 10.71 -8.38 2.15
CA PRO A 303 10.72 -9.81 1.83
C PRO A 303 9.40 -10.29 1.22
N LEU A 304 9.48 -11.40 0.50
CA LEU A 304 8.33 -12.14 -0.04
C LEU A 304 8.31 -13.56 0.53
N HIS A 305 7.13 -14.12 0.68
CA HIS A 305 6.92 -15.45 1.26
C HIS A 305 5.90 -16.22 0.42
N ALA A 306 6.33 -17.34 -0.18
CA ALA A 306 5.40 -18.29 -0.78
C ALA A 306 4.74 -19.11 0.34
N ILE A 307 3.43 -19.05 0.45
CA ILE A 307 2.64 -19.69 1.50
C ILE A 307 1.70 -20.69 0.85
N THR A 308 1.77 -21.93 1.29
CA THR A 308 0.85 -23.01 0.91
C THR A 308 -0.05 -23.40 2.07
N LYS A 309 -1.08 -24.21 1.82
CA LYS A 309 -1.90 -24.74 2.90
C LYS A 309 -1.10 -25.53 3.94
N ALA A 310 0.02 -26.15 3.54
CA ALA A 310 0.83 -26.99 4.43
C ALA A 310 1.60 -26.19 5.46
N ASP A 311 1.97 -24.94 5.15
CA ASP A 311 2.82 -24.09 5.99
C ASP A 311 2.16 -22.77 6.41
N MET A 312 0.87 -22.59 6.10
CA MET A 312 0.14 -21.34 6.42
C MET A 312 0.13 -21.01 7.92
N ASP A 313 0.08 -22.01 8.80
CA ASP A 313 0.07 -21.77 10.24
C ASP A 313 1.40 -21.21 10.77
N ALA A 314 2.52 -21.55 10.13
CA ALA A 314 3.83 -21.02 10.43
C ALA A 314 4.07 -19.60 9.87
N ASN A 315 3.20 -19.13 8.96
CA ASN A 315 3.35 -17.88 8.22
C ASN A 315 2.29 -16.83 8.58
N GLN A 316 1.55 -17.00 9.70
CA GLN A 316 0.47 -16.09 10.11
C GLN A 316 0.91 -14.63 10.29
N GLN A 317 2.18 -14.37 10.59
CA GLN A 317 2.73 -13.03 10.74
C GLN A 317 2.69 -12.21 9.43
N TYR A 318 2.56 -12.86 8.28
CA TYR A 318 2.46 -12.24 6.96
C TYR A 318 1.00 -12.04 6.49
N PHE A 319 0.02 -12.46 7.30
CA PHE A 319 -1.39 -12.25 6.95
C PHE A 319 -1.80 -10.80 7.19
N TYR A 320 -2.57 -10.26 6.26
CA TYR A 320 -2.90 -8.85 6.24
C TYR A 320 -4.03 -8.51 7.21
N LYS A 321 -4.01 -7.27 7.70
CA LYS A 321 -5.00 -6.75 8.64
C LYS A 321 -6.17 -6.10 7.90
N GLN A 322 -7.35 -6.12 8.52
CA GLN A 322 -8.54 -5.38 8.08
C GLN A 322 -8.71 -4.06 8.84
N SER A 323 -7.97 -3.86 9.91
CA SER A 323 -7.98 -2.63 10.71
C SER A 323 -6.70 -2.55 11.55
N CYS A 324 -6.30 -1.37 11.92
CA CYS A 324 -5.29 -1.12 12.94
C CYS A 324 -5.92 -1.13 14.33
#